data_97f2d1175c5de12376fd9fefd42642f8
#
_entry.id   97f2d1175c5de12376fd9fefd42642f8
#
_cell.length_a   1.000
_cell.length_b   1.000
_cell.length_c   1.000
_cell.angle_alpha   90.00
_cell.angle_beta   90.00
_cell.angle_gamma   90.00
#
_symmetry.space_group_name_H-M   'P 1'
#
loop_
_entity.id
_entity.type
_entity.pdbx_description
1 polymer ?
#
loop_
_entity_poly.entity_id
_entity_poly.type
_entity_poly.pdbx_seq_one_letter_code
_entity_poly.pdbx_strand_id
1 'polypeptide(L)'
;MRLAYLLLPLLLGGCGDSTEQAEPNIGKETYLRYCFSCHQAGVAGAPSLGDVESWAPRLEKRRAALLQSVIDGIPPAMPIRGLCNSCSDEELAASVDYMLNAVREEARDAGSL
;
A
#
# COMPACT_ATOMS: atom_id res chain seq x y z
N MET A 1 -23.72 51.39 -47.88
CA MET A 1 -24.07 50.34 -46.90
C MET A 1 -22.83 49.45 -46.68
N ARG A 2 -22.15 49.63 -45.56
CA ARG A 2 -20.96 48.82 -45.23
C ARG A 2 -21.38 47.81 -44.16
N LEU A 3 -21.49 46.52 -44.55
CA LEU A 3 -21.70 45.43 -43.63
C LEU A 3 -20.39 45.15 -42.88
N ALA A 4 -20.37 45.46 -41.60
CA ALA A 4 -19.28 45.05 -40.72
C ALA A 4 -19.54 43.62 -40.25
N TYR A 5 -18.75 42.68 -40.73
CA TYR A 5 -18.72 41.30 -40.22
C TYR A 5 -17.93 41.29 -38.91
N LEU A 6 -18.65 41.15 -37.79
CA LEU A 6 -18.08 40.87 -36.49
C LEU A 6 -17.68 39.39 -36.44
N LEU A 7 -16.40 39.12 -36.58
CA LEU A 7 -15.81 37.81 -36.32
C LEU A 7 -15.73 37.60 -34.80
N LEU A 8 -16.60 36.76 -34.28
CA LEU A 8 -16.57 36.31 -32.92
C LEU A 8 -15.56 35.15 -32.82
N PRO A 9 -14.47 35.24 -32.02
CA PRO A 9 -13.59 34.11 -31.82
C PRO A 9 -14.27 33.08 -30.91
N LEU A 10 -14.47 31.87 -31.43
CA LEU A 10 -14.96 30.71 -30.68
C LEU A 10 -13.80 30.20 -29.84
N LEU A 11 -13.80 30.54 -28.56
CA LEU A 11 -12.88 29.97 -27.58
C LEU A 11 -13.31 28.53 -27.30
N LEU A 12 -12.67 27.56 -27.95
CA LEU A 12 -12.73 26.17 -27.58
C LEU A 12 -11.91 26.02 -26.28
N GLY A 13 -12.60 26.07 -25.13
CA GLY A 13 -12.06 25.64 -23.87
C GLY A 13 -11.81 24.14 -23.90
N GLY A 14 -10.57 23.73 -24.14
CA GLY A 14 -10.16 22.34 -23.97
C GLY A 14 -10.23 21.99 -22.48
N CYS A 15 -11.19 21.16 -22.07
CA CYS A 15 -11.11 20.43 -20.81
C CYS A 15 -9.92 19.48 -20.92
N GLY A 16 -8.80 19.87 -20.32
CA GLY A 16 -7.70 18.96 -20.09
C GLY A 16 -8.13 17.92 -19.07
N ASP A 17 -8.48 16.73 -19.55
CA ASP A 17 -8.68 15.57 -18.70
C ASP A 17 -7.30 15.12 -18.23
N SER A 18 -6.88 15.63 -17.08
CA SER A 18 -5.71 15.14 -16.37
C SER A 18 -6.09 13.82 -15.75
N THR A 19 -6.06 12.75 -16.54
CA THR A 19 -5.98 11.40 -16.00
C THR A 19 -4.61 11.29 -15.33
N GLU A 20 -4.56 11.69 -14.08
CA GLU A 20 -3.46 11.38 -13.17
C GLU A 20 -3.46 9.86 -13.01
N GLN A 21 -2.68 9.20 -13.87
CA GLN A 21 -2.41 7.78 -13.72
C GLN A 21 -1.58 7.66 -12.44
N ALA A 22 -2.24 7.22 -11.36
CA ALA A 22 -1.55 6.90 -10.12
C ALA A 22 -0.45 5.88 -10.43
N GLU A 23 0.79 6.22 -10.04
CA GLU A 23 1.92 5.29 -10.14
C GLU A 23 1.56 3.95 -9.49
N PRO A 24 1.94 2.81 -10.08
CA PRO A 24 1.67 1.50 -9.51
C PRO A 24 2.23 1.42 -8.10
N ASN A 25 1.38 1.14 -7.11
CA ASN A 25 1.84 0.92 -5.74
C ASN A 25 2.25 -0.54 -5.56
N ILE A 26 3.50 -0.83 -5.86
CA ILE A 26 4.07 -2.18 -5.82
C ILE A 26 3.88 -2.82 -4.44
N GLY A 27 4.04 -2.06 -3.37
CA GLY A 27 3.84 -2.57 -2.01
C GLY A 27 2.40 -3.02 -1.75
N LYS A 28 1.42 -2.23 -2.18
CA LYS A 28 0.01 -2.58 -2.09
C LYS A 28 -0.32 -3.81 -2.94
N GLU A 29 0.19 -3.86 -4.16
CA GLU A 29 -0.06 -4.98 -5.08
C GLU A 29 0.52 -6.28 -4.54
N THR A 30 1.76 -6.25 -4.05
CA THR A 30 2.42 -7.40 -3.42
C THR A 30 1.67 -7.85 -2.17
N TYR A 31 1.29 -6.90 -1.31
CA TYR A 31 0.46 -7.20 -0.14
C TYR A 31 -0.85 -7.90 -0.49
N LEU A 32 -1.61 -7.34 -1.42
CA LEU A 32 -2.92 -7.89 -1.82
C LEU A 32 -2.80 -9.30 -2.40
N ARG A 33 -1.70 -9.60 -3.07
CA ARG A 33 -1.50 -10.88 -3.71
C ARG A 33 -0.99 -11.97 -2.77
N TYR A 34 -0.10 -11.64 -1.83
CA TYR A 34 0.64 -12.63 -1.04
C TYR A 34 0.43 -12.54 0.47
N CYS A 35 0.07 -11.40 1.00
CA CYS A 35 0.01 -11.14 2.45
C CYS A 35 -1.42 -11.03 2.97
N PHE A 36 -2.32 -10.54 2.13
CA PHE A 36 -3.71 -10.21 2.47
C PHE A 36 -4.47 -11.38 3.07
N SER A 37 -4.34 -12.58 2.54
CA SER A 37 -5.11 -13.75 2.98
C SER A 37 -4.94 -14.06 4.47
N CYS A 38 -3.79 -13.75 5.04
CA CYS A 38 -3.53 -13.96 6.47
C CYS A 38 -3.62 -12.66 7.28
N HIS A 39 -3.04 -11.57 6.78
CA HIS A 39 -2.90 -10.32 7.53
C HIS A 39 -4.12 -9.39 7.49
N GLN A 40 -5.10 -9.65 6.67
CA GLN A 40 -6.33 -8.87 6.66
C GLN A 40 -7.23 -9.24 7.84
N ALA A 41 -7.37 -10.53 8.13
CA ALA A 41 -8.30 -11.03 9.15
C ALA A 41 -7.62 -11.73 10.35
N GLY A 42 -6.29 -11.87 10.35
CA GLY A 42 -5.57 -12.53 11.44
C GLY A 42 -5.59 -14.05 11.37
N VAL A 43 -5.54 -14.61 10.18
CA VAL A 43 -5.53 -16.07 9.97
C VAL A 43 -4.25 -16.68 10.52
N ALA A 44 -4.38 -17.83 11.21
CA ALA A 44 -3.26 -18.60 11.78
C ALA A 44 -2.35 -17.78 12.71
N GLY A 45 -2.90 -16.84 13.45
CA GLY A 45 -2.16 -15.99 14.36
C GLY A 45 -1.42 -14.82 13.73
N ALA A 46 -1.61 -14.58 12.43
CA ALA A 46 -1.06 -13.39 11.77
C ALA A 46 -1.66 -12.11 12.37
N PRO A 47 -0.85 -11.09 12.70
CA PRO A 47 -1.40 -9.83 13.16
C PRO A 47 -2.18 -9.15 12.03
N SER A 48 -3.47 -8.93 12.25
CA SER A 48 -4.33 -8.20 11.31
C SER A 48 -3.92 -6.73 11.24
N LEU A 49 -3.99 -6.10 10.06
CA LEU A 49 -3.64 -4.69 9.91
C LEU A 49 -4.53 -3.75 10.74
N GLY A 50 -5.77 -4.15 11.05
CA GLY A 50 -6.67 -3.40 11.92
C GLY A 50 -6.44 -3.61 13.43
N ASP A 51 -5.59 -4.56 13.82
CA ASP A 51 -5.31 -4.87 15.21
C ASP A 51 -4.03 -4.17 15.68
N VAL A 52 -4.17 -2.91 16.07
CA VAL A 52 -3.06 -2.06 16.52
C VAL A 52 -2.34 -2.66 17.73
N GLU A 53 -3.07 -3.30 18.64
CA GLU A 53 -2.50 -3.91 19.85
C GLU A 53 -1.55 -5.06 19.50
N SER A 54 -1.95 -5.94 18.58
CA SER A 54 -1.09 -7.02 18.09
C SER A 54 0.15 -6.49 17.37
N TRP A 55 0.06 -5.31 16.74
CA TRP A 55 1.19 -4.69 16.05
C TRP A 55 2.14 -3.92 16.96
N ALA A 56 1.67 -3.44 18.13
CA ALA A 56 2.47 -2.60 19.03
C ALA A 56 3.89 -3.13 19.29
N PRO A 57 4.10 -4.40 19.70
CA PRO A 57 5.45 -4.91 19.92
C PRO A 57 6.27 -5.07 18.64
N ARG A 58 5.61 -5.19 17.47
CA ARG A 58 6.27 -5.29 16.17
C ARG A 58 6.73 -3.93 15.68
N LEU A 59 5.95 -2.88 15.93
CA LEU A 59 6.31 -1.50 15.58
C LEU A 59 7.54 -0.98 16.33
N GLU A 60 7.89 -1.58 17.45
CA GLU A 60 9.13 -1.28 18.19
C GLU A 60 10.37 -1.85 17.50
N LYS A 61 10.21 -2.81 16.59
CA LYS A 61 11.30 -3.41 15.84
C LYS A 61 11.74 -2.49 14.71
N ARG A 62 13.01 -2.60 14.32
CA ARG A 62 13.51 -1.94 13.13
C ARG A 62 12.83 -2.54 11.88
N ARG A 63 12.53 -1.68 10.91
CA ARG A 63 11.98 -2.10 9.60
C ARG A 63 12.77 -3.27 8.96
N ALA A 64 14.10 -3.21 9.02
CA ALA A 64 14.95 -4.27 8.49
C ALA A 64 14.72 -5.63 9.16
N ALA A 65 14.44 -5.66 10.47
CA ALA A 65 14.13 -6.90 11.19
C ALA A 65 12.77 -7.46 10.79
N LEU A 66 11.80 -6.60 10.52
CA LEU A 66 10.48 -7.03 10.03
C LEU A 66 10.58 -7.58 8.60
N LEU A 67 11.35 -6.94 7.74
CA LEU A 67 11.62 -7.44 6.39
C LEU A 67 12.33 -8.80 6.45
N GLN A 68 13.31 -8.96 7.33
CA GLN A 68 14.00 -10.24 7.49
C GLN A 68 13.04 -11.35 7.91
N SER A 69 12.06 -11.04 8.78
CA SER A 69 11.01 -11.99 9.16
C SER A 69 10.15 -12.42 7.98
N VAL A 70 9.89 -11.55 7.02
CA VAL A 70 9.19 -11.89 5.77
C VAL A 70 10.05 -12.80 4.90
N ILE A 71 11.33 -12.46 4.72
CA ILE A 71 12.27 -13.22 3.90
C ILE A 71 12.44 -14.64 4.45
N ASP A 72 12.67 -14.78 5.74
CA ASP A 72 12.93 -16.06 6.39
C ASP A 72 11.67 -16.85 6.73
N GLY A 73 10.53 -16.16 6.81
CA GLY A 73 9.31 -16.72 7.39
C GLY A 73 9.37 -16.82 8.91
N ILE A 74 8.24 -17.13 9.51
CA ILE A 74 8.09 -17.37 10.95
C ILE A 74 7.33 -18.70 11.12
N PRO A 75 8.04 -19.81 11.27
CA PRO A 75 7.37 -21.10 11.43
C PRO A 75 6.46 -21.14 12.68
N PRO A 76 5.37 -21.93 12.65
CA PRO A 76 4.95 -22.79 11.55
C PRO A 76 4.03 -22.11 10.50
N ALA A 77 3.50 -20.91 10.80
CA ALA A 77 2.39 -20.35 10.04
C ALA A 77 2.80 -19.36 8.96
N MET A 78 3.75 -18.44 9.26
CA MET A 78 4.18 -17.46 8.26
C MET A 78 5.22 -18.08 7.31
N PRO A 79 4.89 -18.22 6.02
CA PRO A 79 5.77 -18.88 5.06
C PRO A 79 6.96 -17.99 4.69
N ILE A 80 8.05 -18.63 4.25
CA ILE A 80 9.21 -17.97 3.67
C ILE A 80 8.75 -17.09 2.51
N ARG A 81 9.15 -15.82 2.51
CA ARG A 81 8.85 -14.82 1.48
C ARG A 81 7.35 -14.61 1.23
N GLY A 82 6.48 -14.95 2.20
CA GLY A 82 5.03 -14.90 2.02
C GLY A 82 4.53 -15.76 0.85
N LEU A 83 5.24 -16.85 0.51
CA LEU A 83 5.04 -17.68 -0.69
C LEU A 83 5.36 -16.98 -2.02
N CYS A 84 5.86 -15.75 -2.02
CA CYS A 84 6.28 -15.08 -3.23
C CYS A 84 7.73 -15.42 -3.58
N ASN A 85 7.93 -16.54 -4.24
CA ASN A 85 9.28 -16.97 -4.67
C ASN A 85 9.84 -16.12 -5.82
N SER A 86 8.99 -15.41 -6.55
CA SER A 86 9.36 -14.54 -7.66
C SER A 86 9.54 -13.07 -7.28
N CYS A 87 9.13 -12.66 -6.06
CA CYS A 87 9.34 -11.29 -5.59
C CYS A 87 10.82 -11.00 -5.39
N SER A 88 11.23 -9.79 -5.75
CA SER A 88 12.50 -9.24 -5.28
C SER A 88 12.42 -8.86 -3.80
N ASP A 89 13.57 -8.65 -3.16
CA ASP A 89 13.60 -8.15 -1.79
C ASP A 89 13.03 -6.74 -1.69
N GLU A 90 13.16 -5.93 -2.75
CA GLU A 90 12.57 -4.59 -2.86
C GLU A 90 11.03 -4.64 -2.90
N GLU A 91 10.46 -5.59 -3.63
CA GLU A 91 9.00 -5.79 -3.66
C GLU A 91 8.47 -6.25 -2.29
N LEU A 92 9.19 -7.14 -1.62
CA LEU A 92 8.85 -7.54 -0.25
C LEU A 92 9.01 -6.37 0.73
N ALA A 93 10.08 -5.59 0.60
CA ALA A 93 10.29 -4.39 1.41
C ALA A 93 9.17 -3.36 1.22
N ALA A 94 8.75 -3.12 -0.02
CA ALA A 94 7.63 -2.24 -0.32
C ALA A 94 6.32 -2.73 0.30
N SER A 95 6.08 -4.06 0.33
CA SER A 95 4.89 -4.63 0.97
C SER A 95 4.93 -4.48 2.50
N VAL A 96 6.10 -4.61 3.12
CA VAL A 96 6.28 -4.32 4.55
C VAL A 96 5.98 -2.86 4.84
N ASP A 97 6.49 -1.93 4.04
CA ASP A 97 6.22 -0.50 4.20
C ASP A 97 4.73 -0.18 4.06
N TYR A 98 4.06 -0.79 3.09
CA TYR A 98 2.62 -0.65 2.92
C TYR A 98 1.85 -1.10 4.18
N MET A 99 2.18 -2.27 4.72
CA MET A 99 1.55 -2.80 5.93
C MET A 99 1.81 -1.89 7.14
N LEU A 100 3.06 -1.47 7.35
CA LEU A 100 3.42 -0.60 8.48
C LEU A 100 2.70 0.76 8.41
N ASN A 101 2.56 1.32 7.22
CA ASN A 101 1.83 2.57 7.02
C ASN A 101 0.34 2.39 7.33
N ALA A 102 -0.28 1.30 6.87
CA ALA A 102 -1.69 1.00 7.15
C ALA A 102 -1.95 0.84 8.66
N VAL A 103 -1.08 0.12 9.37
CA VAL A 103 -1.20 -0.04 10.83
C VAL A 103 -1.03 1.28 11.58
N ARG A 104 -0.09 2.14 11.14
CA ARG A 104 0.12 3.46 11.75
C ARG A 104 -1.04 4.41 11.51
N GLU A 105 -1.68 4.34 10.35
CA GLU A 105 -2.90 5.11 10.07
C GLU A 105 -4.02 4.64 11.00
N GLU A 106 -4.23 3.36 11.13
CA GLU A 106 -5.23 2.78 12.05
C GLU A 106 -4.97 3.20 13.50
N ALA A 107 -3.71 3.16 13.94
CA ALA A 107 -3.32 3.58 15.29
C ALA A 107 -3.58 5.07 15.55
N ARG A 108 -3.37 5.93 14.57
CA ARG A 108 -3.70 7.36 14.67
C ARG A 108 -5.20 7.59 14.75
N ASP A 109 -5.98 6.90 13.93
CA ASP A 109 -7.44 7.00 13.91
C ASP A 109 -8.05 6.51 15.22
N ALA A 110 -7.44 5.49 15.84
CA ALA A 110 -7.84 4.98 17.15
C ALA A 110 -7.34 5.85 18.33
N GLY A 111 -6.56 6.92 18.09
CA GLY A 111 -5.97 7.75 19.14
C GLY A 111 -4.88 7.06 19.96
N SER A 112 -4.22 6.05 19.40
CA SER A 112 -3.20 5.22 20.08
C SER A 112 -1.76 5.69 19.83
N LEU A 113 -1.57 6.72 18.99
CA LEU A 113 -0.28 7.36 18.67
C LEU A 113 -0.35 8.87 18.85
#